data_c5d0e234a2fd5467afbcca57f166b936
#
_entry.id   c5d0e234a2fd5467afbcca57f166b936
#
_cell.length_a   1.000
_cell.length_b   1.000
_cell.length_c   1.000
_cell.angle_alpha   90.00
_cell.angle_beta   90.00
_cell.angle_gamma   90.00
#
_symmetry.space_group_name_H-M   'P 1'
#
loop_
_entity.id
_entity.type
_entity.pdbx_description
1 polymer ?
#
loop_
_entity_poly.entity_id
_entity_poly.type
_entity_poly.pdbx_seq_one_letter_code
_entity_poly.pdbx_strand_id
1 'polypeptide(L)'
;MNNTILTSVLLAVSFTLCTPAVAASAKTQPESKTSTQQSQQDKLEIAQHIRSEDLIGIWGAGAETSEGSLLNMTIMKRDGTGTDLMVFVINNPESSLKIKQAFSWQFDEKTQTFTQRTTDFATSEDGKTYKQDPSKIGKTRTAKVRMLLLGGKPDMLEFTDTANGEKISYFKQNPAKLREALK
;
A
#
# COMPACT_ATOMS: atom_id res chain seq x y z
N MET A 1 11.52 38.80 2.05
CA MET A 1 12.37 37.65 1.66
C MET A 1 12.37 36.69 2.84
N ASN A 2 11.39 35.81 2.91
CA ASN A 2 11.31 34.79 3.97
C ASN A 2 11.51 33.41 3.30
N ASN A 3 12.71 32.87 3.47
CA ASN A 3 13.03 31.51 3.11
C ASN A 3 12.41 30.56 4.16
N THR A 4 11.28 30.00 3.87
CA THR A 4 10.73 28.90 4.65
C THR A 4 11.38 27.62 4.14
N ILE A 5 12.33 27.10 4.89
CA ILE A 5 12.97 25.80 4.69
C ILE A 5 11.90 24.74 4.98
N LEU A 6 11.40 24.11 3.92
CA LEU A 6 10.57 22.92 4.05
C LEU A 6 11.48 21.76 4.46
N THR A 7 11.59 21.55 5.76
CA THR A 7 12.29 20.41 6.34
C THR A 7 11.52 19.15 5.97
N SER A 8 12.17 18.24 5.26
CA SER A 8 11.61 16.94 4.90
C SER A 8 11.31 16.17 6.19
N VAL A 9 10.05 16.08 6.56
CA VAL A 9 9.60 15.21 7.65
C VAL A 9 9.57 13.79 7.08
N LEU A 10 10.63 13.05 7.31
CA LEU A 10 10.71 11.62 7.07
C LEU A 10 10.05 10.94 8.28
N LEU A 11 8.78 10.59 8.16
CA LEU A 11 8.06 9.88 9.22
C LEU A 11 8.38 8.39 9.09
N ALA A 12 9.31 7.90 9.91
CA ALA A 12 9.52 6.48 10.10
C ALA A 12 8.39 5.91 10.97
N VAL A 13 7.41 5.27 10.36
CA VAL A 13 6.34 4.58 11.09
C VAL A 13 6.81 3.17 11.46
N SER A 14 7.29 3.01 12.68
CA SER A 14 7.61 1.70 13.25
C SER A 14 6.33 1.03 13.74
N PHE A 15 5.89 -0.04 13.07
CA PHE A 15 4.77 -0.85 13.52
C PHE A 15 5.22 -1.78 14.66
N THR A 16 4.74 -1.52 15.85
CA THR A 16 4.83 -2.48 16.97
C THR A 16 3.63 -3.42 16.89
N LEU A 17 3.87 -4.68 16.55
CA LEU A 17 2.88 -5.74 16.58
C LEU A 17 2.50 -6.04 18.05
N CYS A 18 1.33 -5.59 18.48
CA CYS A 18 0.71 -6.08 19.70
C CYS A 18 0.12 -7.47 19.46
N THR A 19 0.74 -8.50 20.02
CA THR A 19 0.16 -9.85 20.10
C THR A 19 -0.86 -9.88 21.24
N PRO A 20 -2.13 -10.26 21.01
CA PRO A 20 -3.05 -10.55 22.11
C PRO A 20 -2.71 -11.90 22.74
N ALA A 21 -2.45 -11.91 24.06
CA ALA A 21 -2.36 -13.12 24.87
C ALA A 21 -3.75 -13.75 24.99
N VAL A 22 -3.93 -14.95 24.44
CA VAL A 22 -5.14 -15.75 24.63
C VAL A 22 -4.98 -16.58 25.89
N ALA A 23 -5.76 -16.26 26.93
CA ALA A 23 -5.92 -17.10 28.12
C ALA A 23 -6.81 -18.30 27.79
N ALA A 24 -6.27 -19.50 28.01
CA ALA A 24 -7.01 -20.74 27.86
C ALA A 24 -8.02 -20.90 28.99
N SER A 25 -9.29 -21.17 28.68
CA SER A 25 -10.26 -21.74 29.57
C SER A 25 -10.94 -22.93 28.91
N ALA A 26 -10.64 -24.11 29.41
CA ALA A 26 -11.24 -25.37 29.00
C ALA A 26 -12.70 -25.46 29.47
N LYS A 27 -13.64 -25.81 28.60
CA LYS A 27 -14.88 -26.52 28.96
C LYS A 27 -15.33 -27.43 27.83
N THR A 28 -15.66 -28.63 28.21
CA THR A 28 -16.00 -29.86 27.56
C THR A 28 -17.34 -29.81 26.81
N GLN A 29 -17.35 -30.19 25.52
CA GLN A 29 -18.23 -31.02 24.66
C GLN A 29 -19.78 -30.77 24.62
N PRO A 30 -20.49 -31.03 23.47
CA PRO A 30 -20.45 -32.28 22.70
C PRO A 30 -20.31 -32.15 21.16
N GLU A 31 -19.93 -33.28 20.56
CA GLU A 31 -19.78 -33.50 19.14
C GLU A 31 -21.00 -33.15 18.30
N SER A 32 -20.79 -32.34 17.24
CA SER A 32 -21.67 -32.31 16.08
C SER A 32 -20.81 -32.43 14.83
N LYS A 33 -20.97 -33.56 14.14
CA LYS A 33 -20.42 -33.82 12.81
C LYS A 33 -21.10 -32.89 11.84
N THR A 34 -20.38 -31.90 11.27
CA THR A 34 -20.72 -31.32 9.94
C THR A 34 -19.60 -30.39 9.46
N SER A 35 -19.22 -30.61 8.20
CA SER A 35 -18.48 -29.72 7.28
C SER A 35 -16.98 -29.53 7.46
N THR A 36 -16.23 -30.43 6.85
CA THR A 36 -14.80 -30.36 6.53
C THR A 36 -14.49 -29.46 5.32
N GLN A 37 -15.35 -28.52 4.95
CA GLN A 37 -15.14 -27.69 3.73
C GLN A 37 -14.87 -26.23 3.98
N GLN A 38 -14.88 -25.74 5.22
CA GLN A 38 -14.75 -24.31 5.50
C GLN A 38 -13.35 -23.86 5.98
N SER A 39 -12.42 -24.78 6.22
CA SER A 39 -11.11 -24.45 6.83
C SER A 39 -9.99 -24.08 5.84
N GLN A 40 -10.23 -24.09 4.52
CA GLN A 40 -9.20 -23.71 3.53
C GLN A 40 -9.25 -22.25 3.09
N GLN A 41 -10.28 -21.49 3.47
CA GLN A 41 -10.55 -20.17 2.91
C GLN A 41 -9.79 -19.02 3.59
N ASP A 42 -9.27 -19.23 4.81
CA ASP A 42 -8.68 -18.15 5.62
C ASP A 42 -7.18 -18.35 5.92
N LYS A 43 -6.50 -19.26 5.22
CA LYS A 43 -5.08 -19.49 5.45
C LYS A 43 -4.25 -18.40 4.77
N LEU A 44 -3.53 -17.62 5.59
CA LEU A 44 -2.55 -16.65 5.10
C LEU A 44 -1.25 -17.37 4.74
N GLU A 45 -0.77 -17.17 3.52
CA GLU A 45 0.44 -17.79 2.99
C GLU A 45 1.33 -16.77 2.32
N ILE A 46 2.65 -16.98 2.34
CA ILE A 46 3.59 -16.19 1.56
C ILE A 46 3.74 -16.84 0.18
N ALA A 47 3.53 -16.06 -0.87
CA ALA A 47 3.76 -16.53 -2.24
C ALA A 47 5.24 -16.90 -2.41
N GLN A 48 5.51 -18.12 -2.91
CA GLN A 48 6.86 -18.60 -3.18
C GLN A 48 7.49 -17.87 -4.37
N HIS A 49 6.67 -17.43 -5.31
CA HIS A 49 7.07 -16.73 -6.51
C HIS A 49 5.95 -15.79 -6.94
N ILE A 50 6.30 -14.56 -7.28
CA ILE A 50 5.38 -13.52 -7.74
C ILE A 50 5.67 -13.29 -9.23
N ARG A 51 4.61 -13.22 -10.03
CA ARG A 51 4.69 -12.88 -11.45
C ARG A 51 4.24 -11.44 -11.67
N SER A 52 4.68 -10.83 -12.75
CA SER A 52 4.31 -9.46 -13.11
C SER A 52 2.79 -9.25 -13.15
N GLU A 53 2.05 -10.26 -13.60
CA GLU A 53 0.57 -10.20 -13.66
C GLU A 53 -0.10 -10.17 -12.29
N ASP A 54 0.54 -10.72 -11.24
CA ASP A 54 0.01 -10.72 -9.87
C ASP A 54 0.00 -9.32 -9.26
N LEU A 55 0.85 -8.41 -9.76
CA LEU A 55 0.93 -7.01 -9.32
C LEU A 55 -0.19 -6.15 -9.91
N ILE A 56 -0.81 -6.58 -11.03
CA ILE A 56 -1.81 -5.79 -11.73
C ILE A 56 -3.06 -5.62 -10.89
N GLY A 57 -3.55 -4.38 -10.78
CA GLY A 57 -4.78 -4.06 -10.06
C GLY A 57 -4.71 -2.80 -9.24
N ILE A 58 -5.62 -2.69 -8.28
CA ILE A 58 -5.73 -1.55 -7.36
C ILE A 58 -5.27 -2.02 -5.98
N TRP A 59 -4.38 -1.27 -5.39
CA TRP A 59 -3.77 -1.55 -4.10
C TRP A 59 -3.88 -0.32 -3.22
N GLY A 60 -4.24 -0.50 -1.95
CA GLY A 60 -4.42 0.59 -0.99
C GLY A 60 -3.56 0.39 0.25
N ALA A 61 -2.97 1.46 0.74
CA ALA A 61 -2.30 1.54 2.02
C ALA A 61 -2.86 2.72 2.82
N GLY A 62 -2.91 2.58 4.13
CA GLY A 62 -3.34 3.66 5.01
C GLY A 62 -2.63 3.57 6.35
N ALA A 63 -2.46 4.72 6.99
CA ALA A 63 -1.94 4.84 8.34
C ALA A 63 -2.66 5.99 9.04
N GLU A 64 -2.96 5.80 10.31
CA GLU A 64 -3.52 6.84 11.18
C GLU A 64 -2.60 7.02 12.40
N THR A 65 -2.37 8.27 12.77
CA THR A 65 -1.61 8.68 13.93
C THR A 65 -2.35 9.80 14.66
N SER A 66 -1.89 10.18 15.85
CA SER A 66 -2.42 11.37 16.56
C SER A 66 -2.20 12.67 15.78
N GLU A 67 -1.21 12.71 14.89
CA GLU A 67 -0.84 13.90 14.10
C GLU A 67 -1.60 14.00 12.78
N GLY A 68 -2.17 12.89 12.28
CA GLY A 68 -2.89 12.87 11.02
C GLY A 68 -3.07 11.49 10.42
N SER A 69 -3.51 11.46 9.18
CA SER A 69 -3.70 10.24 8.42
C SER A 69 -3.04 10.30 7.04
N LEU A 70 -2.65 9.14 6.56
CA LEU A 70 -2.15 8.91 5.20
C LEU A 70 -3.04 7.86 4.53
N LEU A 71 -3.52 8.18 3.35
CA LEU A 71 -4.12 7.22 2.42
C LEU A 71 -3.29 7.21 1.15
N ASN A 72 -2.89 6.03 0.71
CA ASN A 72 -2.22 5.82 -0.58
C ASN A 72 -3.00 4.78 -1.39
N MET A 73 -3.27 5.09 -2.65
CA MET A 73 -3.90 4.20 -3.61
C MET A 73 -3.02 4.09 -4.85
N THR A 74 -2.60 2.88 -5.16
CA THR A 74 -1.76 2.56 -6.32
C THR A 74 -2.55 1.73 -7.31
N ILE A 75 -2.53 2.13 -8.57
CA ILE A 75 -3.10 1.38 -9.69
C ILE A 75 -1.95 0.92 -10.59
N MET A 76 -1.77 -0.37 -10.75
CA MET A 76 -0.81 -0.96 -11.68
C MET A 76 -1.54 -1.61 -12.85
N LYS A 77 -1.17 -1.23 -14.07
CA LYS A 77 -1.80 -1.70 -15.32
C LYS A 77 -0.89 -2.68 -16.04
N ARG A 78 -1.50 -3.51 -16.88
CA ARG A 78 -0.82 -4.54 -17.68
C ARG A 78 0.18 -3.97 -18.70
N ASP A 79 0.00 -2.73 -19.13
CA ASP A 79 0.88 -2.05 -20.08
C ASP A 79 2.18 -1.51 -19.46
N GLY A 80 2.44 -1.82 -18.19
CA GLY A 80 3.60 -1.33 -17.46
C GLY A 80 3.48 0.12 -16.99
N THR A 81 2.27 0.71 -17.04
CA THR A 81 2.00 2.02 -16.46
C THR A 81 1.25 1.92 -15.15
N GLY A 82 1.30 2.97 -14.35
CA GLY A 82 0.56 3.04 -13.10
C GLY A 82 0.31 4.47 -12.64
N THR A 83 -0.50 4.57 -11.59
CA THR A 83 -0.84 5.86 -10.96
C THR A 83 -0.89 5.67 -9.45
N ASP A 84 -0.27 6.58 -8.71
CA ASP A 84 -0.42 6.73 -7.26
C ASP A 84 -1.26 7.97 -6.97
N LEU A 85 -2.16 7.82 -6.01
CA LEU A 85 -2.86 8.91 -5.35
C LEU A 85 -2.59 8.82 -3.86
N MET A 86 -1.90 9.83 -3.32
CA MET A 86 -1.62 9.93 -1.89
C MET A 86 -2.37 11.12 -1.31
N VAL A 87 -2.99 10.93 -0.15
CA VAL A 87 -3.68 11.98 0.60
C VAL A 87 -3.12 11.97 2.01
N PHE A 88 -2.49 13.08 2.40
CA PHE A 88 -2.06 13.35 3.76
C PHE A 88 -3.04 14.32 4.38
N VAL A 89 -3.54 14.02 5.56
CA VAL A 89 -4.35 14.92 6.37
C VAL A 89 -3.58 15.15 7.66
N ILE A 90 -3.35 16.42 8.01
CA ILE A 90 -2.69 16.84 9.25
C ILE A 90 -3.79 17.41 10.15
N ASN A 91 -3.87 16.94 11.40
CA ASN A 91 -4.96 17.30 12.30
C ASN A 91 -4.77 18.66 12.97
N ASN A 92 -3.52 19.11 13.15
CA ASN A 92 -3.24 20.37 13.84
C ASN A 92 -1.97 21.06 13.30
N PRO A 93 -2.06 22.22 12.60
CA PRO A 93 -3.32 22.82 12.11
C PRO A 93 -3.95 21.94 11.01
N GLU A 94 -5.26 21.99 10.91
CA GLU A 94 -5.96 21.20 9.89
C GLU A 94 -5.51 21.60 8.49
N SER A 95 -4.93 20.66 7.78
CA SER A 95 -4.45 20.86 6.42
C SER A 95 -4.43 19.52 5.67
N SER A 96 -4.44 19.56 4.35
CA SER A 96 -4.31 18.38 3.54
C SER A 96 -3.35 18.59 2.39
N LEU A 97 -2.60 17.55 2.05
CA LEU A 97 -1.76 17.50 0.87
C LEU A 97 -2.18 16.29 0.03
N LYS A 98 -2.55 16.54 -1.21
CA LYS A 98 -2.81 15.47 -2.19
C LYS A 98 -1.67 15.41 -3.19
N ILE A 99 -1.19 14.21 -3.44
CA ILE A 99 -0.14 13.94 -4.43
C ILE A 99 -0.72 13.00 -5.47
N LYS A 100 -0.56 13.37 -6.73
CA LYS A 100 -0.88 12.51 -7.87
C LYS A 100 0.39 12.26 -8.66
N GLN A 101 0.71 10.98 -8.85
CA GLN A 101 1.90 10.56 -9.58
C GLN A 101 1.49 9.56 -10.67
N ALA A 102 1.97 9.74 -11.89
CA ALA A 102 1.97 8.70 -12.89
C ALA A 102 3.38 8.10 -12.99
N PHE A 103 3.47 6.82 -13.35
CA PHE A 103 4.75 6.13 -13.45
C PHE A 103 4.71 5.02 -14.51
N SER A 104 5.88 4.65 -15.02
CA SER A 104 6.11 3.36 -15.65
C SER A 104 6.72 2.40 -14.65
N TRP A 105 6.43 1.09 -14.80
CA TRP A 105 6.97 0.07 -13.90
C TRP A 105 7.42 -1.17 -14.65
N GLN A 106 8.35 -1.88 -14.05
CA GLN A 106 8.86 -3.17 -14.48
C GLN A 106 9.06 -4.06 -13.25
N PHE A 107 8.90 -5.37 -13.42
CA PHE A 107 9.13 -6.34 -12.37
C PHE A 107 10.03 -7.46 -12.87
N ASP A 108 11.16 -7.64 -12.22
CA ASP A 108 12.06 -8.76 -12.45
C ASP A 108 11.62 -9.94 -11.56
N GLU A 109 10.98 -10.91 -12.18
CA GLU A 109 10.44 -12.10 -11.52
C GLU A 109 11.53 -12.99 -10.91
N LYS A 110 12.75 -13.00 -11.46
CA LYS A 110 13.86 -13.81 -10.94
C LYS A 110 14.37 -13.25 -9.61
N THR A 111 14.51 -11.93 -9.54
CA THR A 111 15.04 -11.25 -8.36
C THR A 111 13.95 -10.71 -7.45
N GLN A 112 12.67 -10.84 -7.85
CA GLN A 112 11.49 -10.28 -7.16
C GLN A 112 11.65 -8.77 -6.89
N THR A 113 12.13 -8.05 -7.93
CA THR A 113 12.47 -6.64 -7.83
C THR A 113 11.54 -5.81 -8.70
N PHE A 114 10.84 -4.89 -8.07
CA PHE A 114 10.00 -3.89 -8.72
C PHE A 114 10.80 -2.61 -8.94
N THR A 115 10.72 -2.06 -10.14
CA THR A 115 11.32 -0.76 -10.50
C THR A 115 10.23 0.15 -11.02
N GLN A 116 10.13 1.34 -10.43
CA GLN A 116 9.17 2.39 -10.80
C GLN A 116 9.92 3.63 -11.25
N ARG A 117 9.50 4.23 -12.36
CA ARG A 117 10.02 5.51 -12.84
C ARG A 117 8.90 6.52 -12.97
N THR A 118 8.99 7.64 -12.28
CA THR A 118 8.00 8.73 -12.32
C THR A 118 7.93 9.34 -13.71
N THR A 119 6.74 9.42 -14.30
CA THR A 119 6.47 10.04 -15.61
C THR A 119 5.69 11.34 -15.50
N ASP A 120 4.93 11.52 -14.40
CA ASP A 120 4.21 12.75 -14.07
C ASP A 120 4.09 12.88 -12.56
N PHE A 121 4.12 14.11 -12.03
CA PHE A 121 4.00 14.36 -10.58
C PHE A 121 3.38 15.72 -10.32
N ALA A 122 2.33 15.74 -9.51
CA ALA A 122 1.64 16.98 -9.14
C ALA A 122 1.16 16.91 -7.68
N THR A 123 1.13 18.07 -7.03
CA THR A 123 0.63 18.23 -5.66
C THR A 123 -0.50 19.24 -5.60
N SER A 124 -1.38 19.09 -4.60
CA SER A 124 -2.47 20.02 -4.33
C SER A 124 -2.68 20.15 -2.82
N GLU A 125 -2.66 21.37 -2.30
CA GLU A 125 -2.94 21.69 -0.90
C GLU A 125 -4.43 21.97 -0.65
N ASP A 126 -5.15 22.41 -1.69
CA ASP A 126 -6.59 22.72 -1.64
C ASP A 126 -7.46 21.57 -2.17
N GLY A 127 -6.85 20.52 -2.66
CA GLY A 127 -7.52 19.37 -3.28
C GLY A 127 -8.20 19.65 -4.62
N LYS A 128 -8.06 20.87 -5.16
CA LYS A 128 -8.70 21.31 -6.42
C LYS A 128 -7.67 21.66 -7.48
N THR A 129 -6.64 22.43 -7.09
CA THR A 129 -5.62 22.94 -8.02
C THR A 129 -4.33 22.14 -7.86
N TYR A 130 -3.96 21.39 -8.90
CA TYR A 130 -2.73 20.62 -8.92
C TYR A 130 -1.59 21.44 -9.53
N LYS A 131 -0.46 21.51 -8.85
CA LYS A 131 0.79 22.12 -9.32
C LYS A 131 1.76 21.02 -9.70
N GLN A 132 2.24 21.06 -10.93
CA GLN A 132 3.25 20.14 -11.44
C GLN A 132 4.60 20.36 -10.74
N ASP A 133 5.32 19.27 -10.45
CA ASP A 133 6.70 19.29 -9.99
C ASP A 133 7.62 18.51 -10.94
N PRO A 134 8.17 19.19 -11.96
CA PRO A 134 9.06 18.55 -12.94
C PRO A 134 10.32 17.93 -12.32
N SER A 135 10.74 18.38 -11.14
CA SER A 135 11.94 17.84 -10.45
C SER A 135 11.79 16.38 -10.02
N LYS A 136 10.56 15.89 -9.94
CA LYS A 136 10.23 14.49 -9.61
C LYS A 136 10.19 13.58 -10.84
N ILE A 137 10.02 14.15 -12.04
CA ILE A 137 9.94 13.38 -13.29
C ILE A 137 11.28 12.71 -13.59
N GLY A 138 11.22 11.45 -14.01
CA GLY A 138 12.39 10.63 -14.33
C GLY A 138 13.05 9.99 -13.10
N LYS A 139 12.65 10.33 -11.86
CA LYS A 139 13.14 9.67 -10.66
C LYS A 139 12.76 8.19 -10.68
N THR A 140 13.72 7.35 -10.32
CA THR A 140 13.54 5.90 -10.26
C THR A 140 13.61 5.43 -8.82
N ARG A 141 12.71 4.52 -8.46
CA ARG A 141 12.68 3.82 -7.17
C ARG A 141 12.67 2.31 -7.43
N THR A 142 13.39 1.57 -6.59
CA THR A 142 13.49 0.11 -6.69
C THR A 142 13.16 -0.50 -5.35
N ALA A 143 12.36 -1.56 -5.36
CA ALA A 143 11.94 -2.25 -4.14
C ALA A 143 11.93 -3.77 -4.34
N LYS A 144 12.24 -4.52 -3.29
CA LYS A 144 11.93 -5.95 -3.18
C LYS A 144 10.46 -6.13 -2.85
N VAL A 145 9.83 -7.11 -3.49
CA VAL A 145 8.40 -7.38 -3.29
C VAL A 145 8.19 -8.72 -2.61
N ARG A 146 7.30 -8.74 -1.62
CA ARG A 146 6.71 -9.94 -1.04
C ARG A 146 5.20 -9.86 -1.23
N MET A 147 4.56 -11.01 -1.41
CA MET A 147 3.11 -11.11 -1.53
C MET A 147 2.58 -12.08 -0.50
N LEU A 148 1.52 -11.68 0.20
CA LEU A 148 0.73 -12.55 1.03
C LEU A 148 -0.54 -12.93 0.28
N LEU A 149 -0.89 -14.21 0.40
CA LEU A 149 -2.08 -14.79 -0.20
C LEU A 149 -3.08 -15.11 0.90
N LEU A 150 -4.34 -14.79 0.69
CA LEU A 150 -5.45 -15.22 1.52
C LEU A 150 -6.30 -16.22 0.71
N GLY A 151 -6.37 -17.47 1.19
CA GLY A 151 -7.04 -18.54 0.43
C GLY A 151 -6.47 -18.74 -0.98
N GLY A 152 -5.15 -18.61 -1.14
CA GLY A 152 -4.45 -18.77 -2.43
C GLY A 152 -4.56 -17.58 -3.39
N LYS A 153 -5.18 -16.45 -2.98
CA LYS A 153 -5.34 -15.25 -3.82
C LYS A 153 -4.49 -14.09 -3.28
N PRO A 154 -3.93 -13.24 -4.16
CA PRO A 154 -3.21 -12.03 -3.73
C PRO A 154 -4.08 -11.15 -2.83
N ASP A 155 -3.60 -10.88 -1.62
CA ASP A 155 -4.27 -10.06 -0.61
C ASP A 155 -3.44 -8.82 -0.22
N MET A 156 -2.13 -9.02 0.01
CA MET A 156 -1.22 -7.95 0.41
C MET A 156 0.09 -8.01 -0.36
N LEU A 157 0.60 -6.84 -0.76
CA LEU A 157 1.96 -6.62 -1.26
C LEU A 157 2.78 -5.84 -0.23
N GLU A 158 3.95 -6.34 0.12
CA GLU A 158 4.95 -5.60 0.88
C GLU A 158 6.09 -5.19 -0.05
N PHE A 159 6.35 -3.90 -0.16
CA PHE A 159 7.49 -3.34 -0.88
C PHE A 159 8.56 -2.93 0.14
N THR A 160 9.78 -3.43 -0.02
CA THR A 160 10.94 -3.00 0.75
C THR A 160 11.85 -2.19 -0.16
N ASP A 161 11.97 -0.89 0.07
CA ASP A 161 12.83 0.01 -0.72
C ASP A 161 14.29 -0.44 -0.62
N THR A 162 14.96 -0.57 -1.75
CA THR A 162 16.35 -1.07 -1.78
C THR A 162 17.37 -0.02 -1.34
N ALA A 163 17.02 1.27 -1.33
CA ALA A 163 17.92 2.35 -0.97
C ALA A 163 18.00 2.59 0.55
N ASN A 164 16.87 2.46 1.26
CA ASN A 164 16.79 2.78 2.69
C ASN A 164 16.18 1.68 3.56
N GLY A 165 15.67 0.59 2.95
CA GLY A 165 15.06 -0.52 3.66
C GLY A 165 13.64 -0.24 4.18
N GLU A 166 13.06 0.91 3.86
CA GLU A 166 11.68 1.23 4.26
C GLU A 166 10.68 0.25 3.66
N LYS A 167 9.67 -0.11 4.45
CA LYS A 167 8.63 -1.05 4.07
C LYS A 167 7.29 -0.36 3.97
N ILE A 168 6.56 -0.67 2.91
CA ILE A 168 5.18 -0.25 2.72
C ILE A 168 4.36 -1.47 2.35
N SER A 169 3.24 -1.66 3.05
CA SER A 169 2.29 -2.75 2.77
C SER A 169 1.03 -2.18 2.12
N TYR A 170 0.63 -2.79 1.02
CA TYR A 170 -0.56 -2.46 0.27
C TYR A 170 -1.52 -3.64 0.25
N PHE A 171 -2.78 -3.39 0.50
CA PHE A 171 -3.85 -4.38 0.46
C PHE A 171 -4.59 -4.33 -0.87
N LYS A 172 -4.93 -5.50 -1.40
CA LYS A 172 -5.70 -5.62 -2.65
C LYS A 172 -7.07 -4.97 -2.48
N GLN A 173 -7.41 -4.06 -3.38
CA GLN A 173 -8.70 -3.38 -3.36
C GLN A 173 -9.68 -4.03 -4.32
N ASN A 174 -10.95 -4.14 -3.88
CA ASN A 174 -12.02 -4.60 -4.74
C ASN A 174 -12.62 -3.39 -5.48
N PRO A 175 -12.50 -3.33 -6.84
CA PRO A 175 -13.00 -2.19 -7.61
C PRO A 175 -14.52 -1.96 -7.47
N ALA A 176 -15.31 -3.01 -7.25
CA ALA A 176 -16.74 -2.89 -7.06
C ALA A 176 -17.08 -2.21 -5.73
N LYS A 177 -16.41 -2.61 -4.64
CA LYS A 177 -16.57 -1.98 -3.32
C LYS A 177 -16.11 -0.52 -3.32
N LEU A 178 -15.00 -0.21 -4.03
CA LEU A 178 -14.55 1.17 -4.18
C LEU A 178 -15.58 2.05 -4.90
N ARG A 179 -16.20 1.56 -5.98
CA ARG A 179 -17.24 2.30 -6.70
C ARG A 179 -18.50 2.52 -5.84
N GLU A 180 -18.84 1.59 -4.98
CA GLU A 180 -19.97 1.70 -4.05
C GLU A 180 -19.69 2.74 -2.96
N ALA A 181 -18.48 2.75 -2.40
CA ALA A 181 -18.07 3.72 -1.37
C ALA A 181 -17.92 5.16 -1.89
N LEU A 182 -17.82 5.36 -3.22
CA LEU A 182 -17.67 6.67 -3.85
C LEU A 182 -18.99 7.25 -4.41
N LYS A 183 -20.12 6.58 -4.20
CA LYS A 183 -21.48 7.07 -4.54
C LYS A 183 -22.07 7.87 -3.41
#